data_f33216a72ac8b8b91f50a19edfa46387
#
_entry.id   f33216a72ac8b8b91f50a19edfa46387
#
_cell.length_a   1.000
_cell.length_b   1.000
_cell.length_c   1.000
_cell.angle_alpha   90.00
_cell.angle_beta   90.00
_cell.angle_gamma   90.00
#
_symmetry.space_group_name_H-M   'P 1'
#
loop_
_entity.id
_entity.type
_entity.pdbx_description
1 polymer ?
#
loop_
_entity_poly.entity_id
_entity_poly.type
_entity_poly.pdbx_seq_one_letter_code
_entity_poly.pdbx_strand_id
1 'polypeptide(L)'
;MPARRIVTANNSDGKSYLLHDGPTPGTIDLGAFLDEEIWIDDPAEFDPNNVIDPAAADSFDLIPPSGGSRVRVFTFKPNDGSGYDPEVLRAAASRFNTGGAMEEERPGMHTTPTIGYGIVLQGQITLELDSESVNLNAGDIVVQRATAHAWRNNSDKPCVMVFVLISSPNYD
;
A
#
# COMPACT_ATOMS: atom_id res chain seq x y z
N MET A 1 3.56 8.51 -13.55
CA MET A 1 2.15 8.60 -14.01
C MET A 1 1.34 7.75 -13.06
N PRO A 2 0.15 8.19 -12.63
CA PRO A 2 -0.73 7.37 -11.81
C PRO A 2 -1.00 6.00 -12.44
N ALA A 3 -1.16 4.98 -11.62
CA ALA A 3 -1.52 3.65 -12.09
C ALA A 3 -2.88 3.69 -12.80
N ARG A 4 -2.97 3.11 -14.01
CA ARG A 4 -4.26 2.87 -14.64
C ARG A 4 -4.88 1.66 -13.98
N ARG A 5 -6.10 1.81 -13.47
CA ARG A 5 -6.88 0.71 -12.92
C ARG A 5 -8.11 0.42 -13.75
N ILE A 6 -8.50 -0.82 -13.78
CA ILE A 6 -9.73 -1.31 -14.41
C ILE A 6 -10.57 -1.95 -13.30
N VAL A 7 -11.80 -1.48 -13.12
CA VAL A 7 -12.75 -2.03 -12.17
C VAL A 7 -13.97 -2.53 -12.94
N THR A 8 -14.41 -3.74 -12.63
CA THR A 8 -15.57 -4.35 -13.25
C THR A 8 -16.73 -4.46 -12.30
N ALA A 9 -17.95 -4.41 -12.79
CA ALA A 9 -19.18 -4.62 -12.04
C ALA A 9 -20.21 -5.37 -12.88
N ASN A 10 -21.34 -5.74 -12.27
CA ASN A 10 -22.50 -6.28 -12.95
C ASN A 10 -23.62 -5.24 -13.00
N ASN A 11 -24.32 -5.16 -14.13
CA ASN A 11 -25.52 -4.36 -14.25
C ASN A 11 -26.75 -5.09 -13.67
N SER A 12 -27.92 -4.46 -13.71
CA SER A 12 -29.18 -5.03 -13.23
C SER A 12 -29.59 -6.35 -13.90
N ASP A 13 -29.07 -6.62 -15.12
CA ASP A 13 -29.33 -7.86 -15.85
C ASP A 13 -28.28 -8.94 -15.53
N GLY A 14 -27.38 -8.70 -14.61
CA GLY A 14 -26.28 -9.59 -14.23
C GLY A 14 -25.14 -9.67 -15.27
N LYS A 15 -25.07 -8.72 -16.19
CA LYS A 15 -24.00 -8.66 -17.20
C LYS A 15 -22.85 -7.80 -16.70
N SER A 16 -21.63 -8.33 -16.84
CA SER A 16 -20.41 -7.62 -16.47
C SER A 16 -20.13 -6.44 -17.40
N TYR A 17 -19.63 -5.35 -16.83
CA TYR A 17 -19.20 -4.16 -17.56
C TYR A 17 -17.99 -3.50 -16.86
N LEU A 18 -17.38 -2.52 -17.52
CA LEU A 18 -16.31 -1.70 -16.95
C LEU A 18 -16.94 -0.59 -16.11
N LEU A 19 -16.82 -0.69 -14.79
CA LEU A 19 -17.25 0.39 -13.88
C LEU A 19 -16.29 1.57 -13.94
N HIS A 20 -14.99 1.29 -13.90
CA HIS A 20 -13.94 2.30 -14.03
C HIS A 20 -12.85 1.82 -14.99
N ASP A 21 -12.33 2.74 -15.78
CA ASP A 21 -11.15 2.58 -16.65
C ASP A 21 -10.40 3.92 -16.67
N GLY A 22 -9.31 4.01 -15.94
CA GLY A 22 -8.54 5.24 -15.85
C GLY A 22 -7.52 5.25 -14.72
N PRO A 23 -6.96 6.42 -14.43
CA PRO A 23 -6.03 6.58 -13.31
C PRO A 23 -6.75 6.34 -11.97
N THR A 24 -5.99 5.95 -10.94
CA THR A 24 -6.52 5.91 -9.58
C THR A 24 -6.99 7.29 -9.13
N PRO A 25 -8.10 7.41 -8.39
CA PRO A 25 -8.61 8.71 -7.92
C PRO A 25 -7.81 9.26 -6.73
N GLY A 26 -7.23 8.37 -5.93
CA GLY A 26 -6.51 8.74 -4.71
C GLY A 26 -5.00 8.56 -4.87
N THR A 27 -4.26 9.68 -4.90
CA THR A 27 -2.80 9.68 -4.85
C THR A 27 -2.34 10.65 -3.77
N ILE A 28 -1.47 10.19 -2.89
CA ILE A 28 -0.87 11.02 -1.86
C ILE A 28 0.66 11.01 -1.97
N ASP A 29 1.28 12.21 -1.98
CA ASP A 29 2.74 12.36 -1.86
C ASP A 29 3.10 12.49 -0.39
N LEU A 30 3.87 11.54 0.09
CA LEU A 30 4.34 11.44 1.47
C LEU A 30 5.83 11.79 1.62
N GLY A 31 6.40 12.47 0.63
CA GLY A 31 7.80 12.85 0.63
C GLY A 31 8.69 11.73 0.09
N ALA A 32 8.97 10.71 0.89
CA ALA A 32 9.80 9.56 0.51
C ALA A 32 9.13 8.65 -0.54
N PHE A 33 7.82 8.65 -0.61
CA PHE A 33 7.07 7.81 -1.54
C PHE A 33 5.73 8.42 -1.93
N LEU A 34 5.21 7.97 -3.07
CA LEU A 34 3.84 8.20 -3.48
C LEU A 34 3.02 6.95 -3.13
N ASP A 35 1.83 7.14 -2.62
CA ASP A 35 0.85 6.08 -2.39
C ASP A 35 -0.38 6.30 -3.27
N GLU A 36 -0.80 5.25 -3.95
CA GLU A 36 -1.95 5.24 -4.83
C GLU A 36 -2.89 4.12 -4.36
N GLU A 37 -4.04 4.48 -3.81
CA GLU A 37 -5.07 3.52 -3.41
C GLU A 37 -5.77 2.97 -4.65
N ILE A 38 -5.64 1.67 -4.90
CA ILE A 38 -6.26 1.03 -6.07
C ILE A 38 -7.66 0.54 -5.75
N TRP A 39 -7.81 -0.15 -4.61
CA TRP A 39 -9.10 -0.67 -4.15
C TRP A 39 -9.09 -0.98 -2.66
N ILE A 40 -10.24 -0.81 -2.05
CA ILE A 40 -10.52 -1.21 -0.67
C ILE A 40 -11.71 -2.16 -0.71
N ASP A 41 -11.55 -3.33 -0.13
CA ASP A 41 -12.65 -4.27 0.10
C ASP A 41 -12.99 -4.25 1.58
N ASP A 42 -14.24 -3.89 1.89
CA ASP A 42 -14.81 -3.95 3.24
C ASP A 42 -15.98 -4.93 3.23
N PRO A 43 -15.84 -6.12 3.85
CA PRO A 43 -16.91 -7.11 3.87
C PRO A 43 -18.17 -6.62 4.58
N ALA A 44 -18.07 -5.65 5.48
CA ALA A 44 -19.24 -5.09 6.18
C ALA A 44 -20.07 -4.17 5.27
N GLU A 45 -19.43 -3.59 4.24
CA GLU A 45 -20.07 -2.66 3.29
C GLU A 45 -20.20 -3.26 1.88
N PHE A 46 -19.88 -4.54 1.72
CA PHE A 46 -19.89 -5.18 0.41
C PHE A 46 -21.32 -5.28 -0.16
N ASP A 47 -21.54 -4.54 -1.24
CA ASP A 47 -22.72 -4.66 -2.10
C ASP A 47 -22.26 -4.75 -3.56
N PRO A 48 -22.47 -5.87 -4.26
CA PRO A 48 -22.04 -6.03 -5.66
C PRO A 48 -22.72 -5.06 -6.64
N ASN A 49 -23.78 -4.37 -6.20
CA ASN A 49 -24.49 -3.35 -6.97
C ASN A 49 -24.03 -1.93 -6.62
N ASN A 50 -23.18 -1.78 -5.59
CA ASN A 50 -22.67 -0.48 -5.20
C ASN A 50 -21.67 0.00 -6.25
N VAL A 51 -21.91 1.20 -6.77
CA VAL A 51 -21.04 1.86 -7.76
C VAL A 51 -20.13 2.92 -7.14
N ILE A 52 -20.18 3.07 -5.81
CA ILE A 52 -19.31 4.00 -5.09
C ILE A 52 -17.88 3.44 -5.13
N ASP A 53 -16.94 4.32 -5.49
CA ASP A 53 -15.53 3.99 -5.54
C ASP A 53 -14.90 4.15 -4.14
N PRO A 54 -14.55 3.05 -3.46
CA PRO A 54 -13.98 3.15 -2.11
C PRO A 54 -12.58 3.78 -2.11
N ALA A 55 -11.86 3.74 -3.23
CA ALA A 55 -10.55 4.36 -3.36
C ALA A 55 -10.60 5.88 -3.55
N ALA A 56 -11.78 6.46 -3.76
CA ALA A 56 -11.99 7.91 -3.85
C ALA A 56 -12.18 8.58 -2.48
N ALA A 57 -12.11 7.83 -1.38
CA ALA A 57 -12.21 8.38 -0.04
C ALA A 57 -11.00 9.25 0.32
N ASP A 58 -11.21 10.29 1.12
CA ASP A 58 -10.16 11.21 1.57
C ASP A 58 -9.30 10.63 2.72
N SER A 59 -9.62 9.44 3.23
CA SER A 59 -8.89 8.79 4.32
C SER A 59 -7.85 7.80 3.79
N PHE A 60 -6.64 7.92 4.31
CA PHE A 60 -5.54 7.00 4.02
C PHE A 60 -5.23 6.14 5.25
N ASP A 61 -5.96 5.04 5.40
CA ASP A 61 -5.66 4.07 6.43
C ASP A 61 -4.61 3.07 5.93
N LEU A 62 -3.62 2.76 6.77
CA LEU A 62 -2.63 1.73 6.43
C LEU A 62 -3.23 0.33 6.55
N ILE A 63 -4.05 0.12 7.58
CA ILE A 63 -4.64 -1.17 7.90
C ILE A 63 -5.95 -1.33 7.13
N PRO A 64 -6.20 -2.48 6.47
CA PRO A 64 -7.47 -2.78 5.84
C PRO A 64 -8.61 -2.87 6.88
N PRO A 65 -9.88 -2.71 6.45
CA PRO A 65 -11.02 -3.06 7.27
C PRO A 65 -10.96 -4.50 7.78
N SER A 66 -11.59 -4.77 8.91
CA SER A 66 -11.57 -6.12 9.52
C SER A 66 -12.14 -7.17 8.56
N GLY A 67 -11.34 -8.20 8.26
CA GLY A 67 -11.67 -9.23 7.27
C GLY A 67 -11.63 -8.77 5.81
N GLY A 68 -11.27 -7.52 5.56
CA GLY A 68 -11.18 -6.93 4.23
C GLY A 68 -9.76 -6.91 3.66
N SER A 69 -9.60 -6.18 2.57
CA SER A 69 -8.31 -6.02 1.91
C SER A 69 -8.09 -4.62 1.35
N ARG A 70 -6.82 -4.28 1.10
CA ARG A 70 -6.41 -3.08 0.36
C ARG A 70 -5.41 -3.45 -0.72
N VAL A 71 -5.56 -2.84 -1.87
CA VAL A 71 -4.59 -2.92 -2.97
C VAL A 71 -4.05 -1.53 -3.23
N ARG A 72 -2.72 -1.39 -3.18
CA ARG A 72 -2.01 -0.12 -3.33
C ARG A 72 -0.84 -0.23 -4.27
N VAL A 73 -0.50 0.88 -4.91
CA VAL A 73 0.77 1.06 -5.61
C VAL A 73 1.60 2.10 -4.89
N PHE A 74 2.79 1.70 -4.45
CA PHE A 74 3.78 2.60 -3.87
C PHE A 74 4.89 2.88 -4.89
N THR A 75 5.24 4.15 -5.04
CA THR A 75 6.45 4.57 -5.74
C THR A 75 7.43 5.13 -4.72
N PHE A 76 8.42 4.34 -4.34
CA PHE A 76 9.51 4.76 -3.45
C PHE A 76 10.52 5.59 -4.24
N LYS A 77 10.70 6.84 -3.84
CA LYS A 77 11.69 7.73 -4.46
C LYS A 77 13.11 7.28 -4.09
N PRO A 78 14.13 7.61 -4.90
CA PRO A 78 15.53 7.39 -4.52
C PRO A 78 15.84 8.03 -3.18
N ASN A 79 16.65 7.36 -2.37
CA ASN A 79 17.16 7.92 -1.14
C ASN A 79 18.31 8.88 -1.45
N ASP A 80 18.00 10.14 -1.70
CA ASP A 80 18.95 11.23 -1.87
C ASP A 80 19.37 11.90 -0.54
N GLY A 81 18.96 11.28 0.58
CA GLY A 81 19.14 11.80 1.94
C GLY A 81 17.99 12.70 2.42
N SER A 82 17.09 13.14 1.55
CA SER A 82 15.97 14.02 1.93
C SER A 82 14.69 13.24 2.27
N GLY A 83 14.43 12.15 1.57
CA GLY A 83 13.18 11.37 1.68
C GLY A 83 13.15 10.39 2.85
N TYR A 84 14.32 10.07 3.41
CA TYR A 84 14.45 9.16 4.57
C TYR A 84 14.87 9.89 5.85
N ASP A 85 14.81 11.21 5.83
CA ASP A 85 14.91 12.00 7.06
C ASP A 85 13.83 11.54 8.05
N PRO A 86 14.20 11.25 9.30
CA PRO A 86 13.24 10.82 10.32
C PRO A 86 12.05 11.76 10.50
N GLU A 87 12.23 13.06 10.30
CA GLU A 87 11.15 14.04 10.41
C GLU A 87 10.18 13.90 9.22
N VAL A 88 10.69 13.68 8.00
CA VAL A 88 9.87 13.45 6.81
C VAL A 88 9.07 12.15 6.94
N LEU A 89 9.70 11.08 7.45
CA LEU A 89 9.00 9.81 7.69
C LEU A 89 7.93 9.92 8.77
N ARG A 90 8.19 10.68 9.86
CA ARG A 90 7.18 10.94 10.90
C ARG A 90 6.03 11.78 10.35
N ALA A 91 6.32 12.81 9.55
CA ALA A 91 5.30 13.62 8.91
C ALA A 91 4.45 12.80 7.93
N ALA A 92 5.08 11.89 7.19
CA ALA A 92 4.37 10.93 6.34
C ALA A 92 3.46 10.02 7.19
N ALA A 93 4.01 9.41 8.25
CA ALA A 93 3.24 8.53 9.14
C ALA A 93 2.05 9.24 9.79
N SER A 94 2.16 10.55 10.10
CA SER A 94 1.06 11.32 10.67
C SER A 94 -0.11 11.57 9.69
N ARG A 95 0.14 11.47 8.38
CA ARG A 95 -0.89 11.61 7.33
C ARG A 95 -1.61 10.30 7.04
N PHE A 96 -1.06 9.18 7.47
CA PHE A 96 -1.71 7.88 7.49
C PHE A 96 -2.34 7.63 8.85
N ASN A 97 -3.54 7.10 8.85
CA ASN A 97 -4.00 6.39 10.03
C ASN A 97 -3.28 5.04 10.08
N THR A 98 -2.20 4.99 10.84
CA THR A 98 -1.37 3.78 10.93
C THR A 98 -1.92 2.76 11.93
N GLY A 99 -2.96 3.11 12.69
CA GLY A 99 -3.49 2.25 13.74
C GLY A 99 -2.47 1.87 14.82
N GLY A 100 -1.39 2.66 14.97
CA GLY A 100 -0.28 2.35 15.89
C GLY A 100 0.78 1.40 15.32
N ALA A 101 0.70 1.06 14.03
CA ALA A 101 1.63 0.11 13.40
C ALA A 101 3.07 0.60 13.32
N MET A 102 3.30 1.95 13.33
CA MET A 102 4.64 2.54 13.15
C MET A 102 5.43 2.57 14.45
N GLU A 103 6.72 2.27 14.37
CA GLU A 103 7.63 2.35 15.49
C GLU A 103 8.25 3.76 15.62
N GLU A 104 8.18 4.37 16.81
CA GLU A 104 8.70 5.72 17.05
C GLU A 104 10.23 5.78 17.00
N GLU A 105 10.91 4.76 17.52
CA GLU A 105 12.37 4.72 17.65
C GLU A 105 13.08 4.31 16.35
N ARG A 106 12.38 3.63 15.45
CA ARG A 106 12.90 3.13 14.17
C ARG A 106 12.08 3.68 12.99
N PRO A 107 12.37 4.89 12.51
CA PRO A 107 11.59 5.54 11.47
C PRO A 107 11.39 4.67 10.23
N GLY A 108 10.13 4.46 9.84
CA GLY A 108 9.72 3.61 8.72
C GLY A 108 9.55 2.13 9.05
N MET A 109 10.03 1.67 10.22
CA MET A 109 9.75 0.32 10.70
C MET A 109 8.31 0.24 11.19
N HIS A 110 7.60 -0.79 10.77
CA HIS A 110 6.19 -0.96 11.14
C HIS A 110 5.77 -2.43 11.09
N THR A 111 4.68 -2.71 11.79
CA THR A 111 4.03 -4.02 11.79
C THR A 111 2.55 -3.82 11.54
N THR A 112 2.00 -4.51 10.55
CA THR A 112 0.55 -4.50 10.28
C THR A 112 -0.05 -5.85 10.64
N PRO A 113 -1.26 -5.91 11.23
CA PRO A 113 -1.96 -7.17 11.54
C PRO A 113 -2.57 -7.75 10.26
N THR A 114 -1.73 -8.01 9.27
CA THR A 114 -2.14 -8.45 7.93
C THR A 114 -1.25 -9.54 7.39
N ILE A 115 -1.78 -10.32 6.44
CA ILE A 115 -0.93 -10.97 5.45
C ILE A 115 -0.78 -10.00 4.29
N GLY A 116 0.46 -9.59 4.01
CA GLY A 116 0.80 -8.69 2.93
C GLY A 116 1.53 -9.40 1.79
N TYR A 117 1.17 -9.07 0.56
CA TYR A 117 1.92 -9.45 -0.63
C TYR A 117 2.52 -8.19 -1.24
N GLY A 118 3.86 -8.10 -1.28
CA GLY A 118 4.59 -7.03 -1.93
C GLY A 118 5.21 -7.54 -3.23
N ILE A 119 4.86 -6.93 -4.35
CA ILE A 119 5.35 -7.28 -5.69
C ILE A 119 6.15 -6.11 -6.24
N VAL A 120 7.43 -6.33 -6.55
CA VAL A 120 8.28 -5.31 -7.18
C VAL A 120 7.97 -5.28 -8.68
N LEU A 121 7.36 -4.19 -9.15
CA LEU A 121 7.06 -4.01 -10.58
C LEU A 121 8.22 -3.39 -11.35
N GLN A 122 8.96 -2.48 -10.70
CA GLN A 122 10.06 -1.74 -11.32
C GLN A 122 11.08 -1.31 -10.27
N GLY A 123 12.35 -1.28 -10.67
CA GLY A 123 13.44 -0.79 -9.83
C GLY A 123 13.94 -1.83 -8.85
N GLN A 124 14.56 -1.34 -7.77
CA GLN A 124 15.14 -2.14 -6.69
C GLN A 124 14.74 -1.54 -5.36
N ILE A 125 14.62 -2.39 -4.34
CA ILE A 125 14.34 -1.95 -2.98
C ILE A 125 14.98 -2.90 -1.98
N THR A 126 15.35 -2.38 -0.81
CA THR A 126 15.79 -3.19 0.33
C THR A 126 14.64 -3.37 1.29
N LEU A 127 14.28 -4.60 1.59
CA LEU A 127 13.43 -4.97 2.71
C LEU A 127 14.32 -5.13 3.95
N GLU A 128 14.09 -4.32 4.97
CA GLU A 128 14.75 -4.37 6.26
C GLU A 128 13.85 -5.08 7.28
N LEU A 129 14.39 -6.08 7.94
CA LEU A 129 13.76 -6.82 9.04
C LEU A 129 14.55 -6.59 10.33
N ASP A 130 14.09 -7.10 11.44
CA ASP A 130 14.77 -6.95 12.74
C ASP A 130 16.21 -7.51 12.75
N SER A 131 16.45 -8.63 12.08
CA SER A 131 17.71 -9.36 12.13
C SER A 131 18.52 -9.34 10.84
N GLU A 132 17.89 -8.98 9.72
CA GLU A 132 18.52 -9.08 8.40
C GLU A 132 17.85 -8.13 7.39
N SER A 133 18.50 -7.96 6.25
CA SER A 133 17.94 -7.22 5.13
C SER A 133 18.11 -8.00 3.85
N VAL A 134 17.21 -7.83 2.90
CA VAL A 134 17.27 -8.43 1.58
C VAL A 134 17.02 -7.40 0.49
N ASN A 135 17.83 -7.44 -0.57
CA ASN A 135 17.62 -6.61 -1.75
C ASN A 135 16.69 -7.34 -2.73
N LEU A 136 15.71 -6.61 -3.21
CA LEU A 136 14.67 -7.09 -4.12
C LEU A 136 14.76 -6.35 -5.45
N ASN A 137 14.46 -7.05 -6.53
CA ASN A 137 14.46 -6.54 -7.90
C ASN A 137 13.07 -6.71 -8.52
N ALA A 138 12.83 -6.05 -9.64
CA ALA A 138 11.60 -6.22 -10.41
C ALA A 138 11.32 -7.71 -10.70
N GLY A 139 10.10 -8.14 -10.38
CA GLY A 139 9.63 -9.52 -10.44
C GLY A 139 9.70 -10.29 -9.12
N ASP A 140 10.43 -9.80 -8.13
CA ASP A 140 10.44 -10.45 -6.80
C ASP A 140 9.13 -10.21 -6.06
N ILE A 141 8.73 -11.23 -5.30
CA ILE A 141 7.50 -11.24 -4.50
C ILE A 141 7.84 -11.54 -3.05
N VAL A 142 7.34 -10.69 -2.16
CA VAL A 142 7.47 -10.86 -0.71
C VAL A 142 6.12 -11.23 -0.11
N VAL A 143 6.12 -12.19 0.79
CA VAL A 143 4.97 -12.49 1.66
C VAL A 143 5.32 -12.05 3.07
N GLN A 144 4.58 -11.07 3.57
CA GLN A 144 4.71 -10.56 4.93
C GLN A 144 3.62 -11.14 5.82
N ARG A 145 4.02 -11.66 6.95
CA ARG A 145 3.14 -12.38 7.88
C ARG A 145 3.11 -11.64 9.22
N ALA A 146 2.54 -10.42 9.23
CA ALA A 146 2.50 -9.54 10.41
C ALA A 146 3.89 -9.39 11.08
N THR A 147 4.93 -9.18 10.28
CA THR A 147 6.31 -9.04 10.75
C THR A 147 6.75 -7.59 10.73
N ALA A 148 7.58 -7.17 11.68
CA ALA A 148 8.21 -5.85 11.66
C ALA A 148 9.12 -5.70 10.43
N HIS A 149 8.96 -4.60 9.70
CA HIS A 149 9.72 -4.36 8.48
C HIS A 149 9.76 -2.89 8.08
N ALA A 150 10.75 -2.54 7.27
CA ALA A 150 10.83 -1.26 6.58
C ALA A 150 11.28 -1.44 5.14
N TRP A 151 10.93 -0.46 4.31
CA TRP A 151 11.31 -0.40 2.91
C TRP A 151 12.31 0.72 2.67
N ARG A 152 13.46 0.41 2.05
CA ARG A 152 14.53 1.39 1.78
C ARG A 152 14.91 1.36 0.30
N ASN A 153 14.62 2.42 -0.43
CA ASN A 153 15.13 2.55 -1.79
C ASN A 153 16.51 3.20 -1.76
N ASN A 154 17.54 2.37 -1.67
CA ASN A 154 18.95 2.80 -1.67
C ASN A 154 19.53 2.89 -3.11
N SER A 155 18.68 2.80 -4.14
CA SER A 155 19.09 2.95 -5.54
C SER A 155 18.95 4.41 -6.01
N ASP A 156 19.45 4.70 -7.19
CA ASP A 156 19.37 6.01 -7.86
C ASP A 156 18.10 6.20 -8.70
N LYS A 157 17.18 5.22 -8.66
CA LYS A 157 15.94 5.21 -9.45
C LYS A 157 14.74 4.93 -8.59
N PRO A 158 13.53 5.41 -8.98
CA PRO A 158 12.31 5.03 -8.28
C PRO A 158 12.07 3.51 -8.31
N CYS A 159 11.57 2.98 -7.21
CA CYS A 159 11.05 1.63 -7.13
C CYS A 159 9.54 1.66 -7.05
N VAL A 160 8.87 0.88 -7.89
CA VAL A 160 7.41 0.74 -7.92
C VAL A 160 7.02 -0.64 -7.42
N MET A 161 6.15 -0.68 -6.42
CA MET A 161 5.63 -1.91 -5.85
C MET A 161 4.10 -1.90 -5.80
N VAL A 162 3.50 -3.06 -5.97
CA VAL A 162 2.11 -3.31 -5.58
C VAL A 162 2.10 -4.00 -4.23
N PHE A 163 1.22 -3.53 -3.36
CA PHE A 163 0.91 -4.22 -2.11
C PHE A 163 -0.55 -4.66 -2.09
N VAL A 164 -0.77 -5.91 -1.71
CA VAL A 164 -2.07 -6.44 -1.35
C VAL A 164 -2.03 -6.77 0.13
N LEU A 165 -2.80 -6.03 0.92
CA LEU A 165 -2.91 -6.22 2.36
C LEU A 165 -4.25 -6.88 2.67
N ILE A 166 -4.22 -7.99 3.39
CA ILE A 166 -5.42 -8.73 3.79
C ILE A 166 -5.47 -8.76 5.31
N SER A 167 -6.50 -8.14 5.87
CA SER A 167 -6.73 -8.17 7.31
C SER A 167 -7.19 -9.57 7.73
N SER A 168 -6.70 -10.03 8.85
CA SER A 168 -7.13 -11.29 9.44
C SER A 168 -7.63 -11.04 10.87
N PRO A 169 -8.85 -11.47 11.20
CA PRO A 169 -9.39 -11.30 12.55
C PRO A 169 -8.63 -12.09 13.63
N ASN A 170 -7.65 -12.90 13.25
CA ASN A 170 -6.84 -13.70 14.16
C ASN A 170 -5.43 -13.12 14.40
N TYR A 171 -5.15 -11.90 13.95
CA TYR A 171 -3.89 -11.18 14.16
C TYR A 171 -4.02 -10.05 15.18
N ASP A 172 -5.03 -10.08 16.04
CA ASP A 172 -5.20 -9.18 17.19
C ASP A 172 -4.24 -9.53 18.32
#